data_178b7a57c1735d0451ec0cf280f4944d
#
_entry.id   178b7a57c1735d0451ec0cf280f4944d
#
_cell.length_a   1.000
_cell.length_b   1.000
_cell.length_c   1.000
_cell.angle_alpha   90.00
_cell.angle_beta   90.00
_cell.angle_gamma   90.00
#
_symmetry.space_group_name_H-M   'P 1'
#
loop_
_entity.id
_entity.type
_entity.pdbx_description
1 polymer ?
#
loop_
_entity_poly.entity_id
_entity_poly.type
_entity_poly.pdbx_seq_one_letter_code
_entity_poly.pdbx_strand_id
1 'polypeptide(L)'
;MEGDRLDTLEQRLVRLARKGDTRAFAEIVDLYKDKIFHLAYRMLSNRHEAEDVVQDTFLRVYRNLDRYDETQKFSTWIYRIGTNLCIDRLRKRKPNYSLDAEMNDQEGIDGYAMIPSDDRTPETYLLVSETQKMVHEAIESLPAKYKTVMVLRYLKDMSLQEISDVLDMPVTTIKTRVHRGREFLRKKLERKI
;
A
#
# COMPACT_ATOMS: atom_id res chain seq x y z
N MET A 1 -22.50 8.87 -7.34
CA MET A 1 -22.52 10.36 -7.39
C MET A 1 -21.45 10.99 -6.49
N GLU A 2 -21.03 10.34 -5.41
CA GLU A 2 -19.99 10.85 -4.50
C GLU A 2 -18.56 10.76 -5.09
N GLY A 3 -18.27 9.73 -5.88
CA GLY A 3 -16.98 9.56 -6.57
C GLY A 3 -16.70 10.65 -7.61
N ASP A 4 -17.71 11.09 -8.33
CA ASP A 4 -17.57 12.09 -9.40
C ASP A 4 -17.32 13.52 -8.83
N ARG A 5 -17.84 13.82 -7.65
CA ARG A 5 -17.57 15.09 -6.94
C ARG A 5 -16.18 15.14 -6.32
N LEU A 6 -15.68 14.01 -5.83
CA LEU A 6 -14.33 13.93 -5.27
C LEU A 6 -13.27 14.02 -6.36
N ASP A 7 -13.49 13.42 -7.53
CA ASP A 7 -12.59 13.52 -8.69
C ASP A 7 -12.48 14.98 -9.17
N THR A 8 -13.58 15.72 -9.26
CA THR A 8 -13.55 17.14 -9.66
C THR A 8 -12.85 18.05 -8.65
N LEU A 9 -13.05 17.83 -7.34
CA LEU A 9 -12.36 18.58 -6.30
C LEU A 9 -10.86 18.30 -6.32
N GLU A 10 -10.46 17.03 -6.39
CA GLU A 10 -9.06 16.61 -6.46
C GLU A 10 -8.34 17.24 -7.65
N GLN A 11 -8.92 17.17 -8.86
CA GLN A 11 -8.32 17.77 -10.05
C GLN A 11 -8.15 19.29 -9.91
N ARG A 12 -9.14 19.96 -9.31
CA ARG A 12 -9.06 21.41 -9.04
C ARG A 12 -7.91 21.73 -8.08
N LEU A 13 -7.79 20.98 -6.97
CA LEU A 13 -6.73 21.17 -5.99
C LEU A 13 -5.34 20.94 -6.61
N VAL A 14 -5.19 19.89 -7.41
CA VAL A 14 -3.94 19.60 -8.12
C VAL A 14 -3.54 20.75 -9.04
N ARG A 15 -4.48 21.31 -9.83
CA ARG A 15 -4.20 22.42 -10.71
C ARG A 15 -3.81 23.71 -9.97
N LEU A 16 -4.46 23.99 -8.82
CA LEU A 16 -4.11 25.14 -7.99
C LEU A 16 -2.72 24.96 -7.35
N ALA A 17 -2.46 23.77 -6.80
CA ALA A 17 -1.16 23.45 -6.20
C ALA A 17 -0.01 23.54 -7.21
N ARG A 18 -0.21 23.11 -8.47
CA ARG A 18 0.75 23.31 -9.57
C ARG A 18 1.06 24.77 -9.87
N LYS A 19 0.11 25.68 -9.63
CA LYS A 19 0.30 27.12 -9.76
C LYS A 19 0.95 27.76 -8.53
N GLY A 20 1.38 26.97 -7.56
CA GLY A 20 2.04 27.43 -6.33
C GLY A 20 1.10 27.74 -5.17
N ASP A 21 -0.18 27.37 -5.27
CA ASP A 21 -1.12 27.51 -4.15
C ASP A 21 -0.81 26.49 -3.05
N THR A 22 -0.18 26.95 -1.98
CA THR A 22 0.21 26.12 -0.84
C THR A 22 -0.99 25.62 -0.03
N ARG A 23 -2.12 26.35 -0.03
CA ARG A 23 -3.34 25.92 0.66
C ARG A 23 -3.98 24.74 -0.07
N ALA A 24 -4.05 24.82 -1.41
CA ALA A 24 -4.51 23.70 -2.22
C ALA A 24 -3.63 22.45 -2.02
N PHE A 25 -2.32 22.61 -1.89
CA PHE A 25 -1.43 21.50 -1.57
C PHE A 25 -1.68 20.93 -0.17
N ALA A 26 -1.92 21.76 0.83
CA ALA A 26 -2.27 21.32 2.18
C ALA A 26 -3.56 20.50 2.20
N GLU A 27 -4.58 20.89 1.41
CA GLU A 27 -5.80 20.10 1.26
C GLU A 27 -5.55 18.74 0.59
N ILE A 28 -4.64 18.67 -0.41
CA ILE A 28 -4.20 17.38 -0.98
C ILE A 28 -3.55 16.51 0.09
N VAL A 29 -2.68 17.09 0.93
CA VAL A 29 -2.07 16.35 2.05
C VAL A 29 -3.14 15.80 2.98
N ASP A 30 -4.13 16.60 3.37
CA ASP A 30 -5.22 16.17 4.26
C ASP A 30 -6.08 15.05 3.65
N LEU A 31 -6.33 15.08 2.34
CA LEU A 31 -7.08 14.05 1.63
C LEU A 31 -6.36 12.69 1.59
N TYR A 32 -5.01 12.71 1.59
CA TYR A 32 -4.23 11.51 1.31
C TYR A 32 -3.35 11.02 2.46
N LYS A 33 -3.02 11.84 3.47
CA LYS A 33 -2.08 11.47 4.55
C LYS A 33 -2.44 10.15 5.22
N ASP A 34 -3.71 10.01 5.65
CA ASP A 34 -4.16 8.80 6.33
C ASP A 34 -4.22 7.59 5.38
N LYS A 35 -4.58 7.83 4.12
CA LYS A 35 -4.62 6.78 3.10
C LYS A 35 -3.23 6.23 2.80
N ILE A 36 -2.21 7.09 2.71
CA ILE A 36 -0.81 6.70 2.49
C ILE A 36 -0.23 6.09 3.77
N PHE A 37 -0.55 6.64 4.95
CA PHE A 37 -0.15 6.04 6.22
C PHE A 37 -0.63 4.60 6.35
N HIS A 38 -1.93 4.35 6.15
CA HIS A 38 -2.49 3.01 6.22
C HIS A 38 -1.91 2.05 5.17
N LEU A 39 -1.65 2.54 3.94
CA LEU A 39 -0.95 1.76 2.93
C LEU A 39 0.43 1.34 3.43
N ALA A 40 1.23 2.31 3.85
CA ALA A 40 2.61 2.10 4.30
C ALA A 40 2.66 1.21 5.55
N TYR A 41 1.81 1.46 6.53
CA TYR A 41 1.73 0.65 7.74
C TYR A 41 1.38 -0.81 7.45
N ARG A 42 0.42 -1.06 6.54
CA ARG A 42 0.09 -2.43 6.12
C ARG A 42 1.20 -3.12 5.34
N MET A 43 2.02 -2.38 4.62
CA MET A 43 3.16 -2.94 3.89
C MET A 43 4.38 -3.18 4.78
N LEU A 44 4.69 -2.25 5.69
CA LEU A 44 5.94 -2.23 6.46
C LEU A 44 5.80 -2.81 7.86
N SER A 45 4.57 -2.86 8.42
CA SER A 45 4.27 -3.27 9.79
C SER A 45 5.11 -2.52 10.85
N ASN A 46 5.43 -1.26 10.56
CA ASN A 46 6.19 -0.36 11.41
C ASN A 46 5.64 1.06 11.30
N ARG A 47 5.24 1.63 12.43
CA ARG A 47 4.58 2.94 12.49
C ARG A 47 5.52 4.08 12.07
N HIS A 48 6.72 4.13 12.63
CA HIS A 48 7.69 5.19 12.32
C HIS A 48 8.07 5.20 10.84
N GLU A 49 8.33 4.01 10.27
CA GLU A 49 8.60 3.93 8.84
C GLU A 49 7.39 4.30 7.97
N ALA A 50 6.16 4.03 8.43
CA ALA A 50 4.96 4.45 7.72
C ALA A 50 4.81 5.98 7.77
N GLU A 51 5.08 6.63 8.90
CA GLU A 51 5.09 8.09 9.05
C GLU A 51 6.14 8.73 8.13
N ASP A 52 7.34 8.17 8.08
CA ASP A 52 8.40 8.62 7.16
C ASP A 52 7.99 8.46 5.69
N VAL A 53 7.33 7.35 5.32
CA VAL A 53 6.82 7.15 3.95
C VAL A 53 5.79 8.22 3.59
N VAL A 54 4.92 8.61 4.53
CA VAL A 54 3.97 9.70 4.31
C VAL A 54 4.71 11.00 3.98
N GLN A 55 5.69 11.39 4.80
CA GLN A 55 6.48 12.60 4.59
C GLN A 55 7.22 12.56 3.25
N ASP A 56 7.95 11.47 2.98
CA ASP A 56 8.70 11.29 1.73
C ASP A 56 7.77 11.31 0.49
N THR A 57 6.56 10.73 0.61
CA THR A 57 5.57 10.73 -0.46
C THR A 57 5.17 12.16 -0.82
N PHE A 58 4.78 12.98 0.17
CA PHE A 58 4.34 14.34 -0.10
C PHE A 58 5.49 15.25 -0.54
N LEU A 59 6.71 15.06 -0.05
CA LEU A 59 7.88 15.75 -0.57
C LEU A 59 8.12 15.42 -2.05
N ARG A 60 7.99 14.14 -2.46
CA ARG A 60 8.13 13.73 -3.86
C ARG A 60 6.97 14.25 -4.71
N VAL A 61 5.74 14.20 -4.20
CA VAL A 61 4.57 14.79 -4.87
C VAL A 61 4.81 16.27 -5.12
N TYR A 62 5.17 17.05 -4.11
CA TYR A 62 5.40 18.50 -4.23
C TYR A 62 6.47 18.83 -5.28
N ARG A 63 7.60 18.12 -5.25
CA ARG A 63 8.72 18.34 -6.17
C ARG A 63 8.44 17.94 -7.62
N ASN A 64 7.49 17.04 -7.84
CA ASN A 64 7.19 16.49 -9.17
C ASN A 64 5.77 16.80 -9.64
N LEU A 65 5.05 17.67 -8.95
CA LEU A 65 3.66 17.97 -9.27
C LEU A 65 3.51 18.56 -10.68
N ASP A 66 4.50 19.34 -11.15
CA ASP A 66 4.55 19.88 -12.51
C ASP A 66 4.66 18.80 -13.59
N ARG A 67 5.21 17.63 -13.24
CA ARG A 67 5.39 16.50 -14.16
C ARG A 67 4.23 15.51 -14.10
N TYR A 68 3.24 15.75 -13.23
CA TYR A 68 2.07 14.89 -13.15
C TYR A 68 1.23 15.01 -14.43
N ASP A 69 0.96 13.86 -15.03
CA ASP A 69 0.11 13.74 -16.23
C ASP A 69 -1.37 13.69 -15.82
N GLU A 70 -2.12 14.73 -16.14
CA GLU A 70 -3.56 14.84 -15.81
C GLU A 70 -4.45 13.83 -16.56
N THR A 71 -3.91 13.07 -17.52
CA THR A 71 -4.63 11.96 -18.16
C THR A 71 -4.77 10.75 -17.25
N GLN A 72 -3.94 10.66 -16.22
CA GLN A 72 -3.99 9.62 -15.18
C GLN A 72 -4.71 10.13 -13.93
N LYS A 73 -5.31 9.21 -13.17
CA LYS A 73 -5.88 9.57 -11.86
C LYS A 73 -4.76 9.96 -10.89
N PHE A 74 -4.94 11.10 -10.20
CA PHE A 74 -3.97 11.56 -9.21
C PHE A 74 -3.79 10.54 -8.07
N SER A 75 -4.88 9.87 -7.66
CA SER A 75 -4.83 8.78 -6.69
C SER A 75 -3.87 7.66 -7.13
N THR A 76 -3.90 7.22 -8.37
CA THR A 76 -2.98 6.20 -8.91
C THR A 76 -1.53 6.68 -8.83
N TRP A 77 -1.28 7.91 -9.20
CA TRP A 77 0.06 8.50 -9.20
C TRP A 77 0.64 8.62 -7.78
N ILE A 78 -0.12 9.14 -6.81
CA ILE A 78 0.36 9.27 -5.42
C ILE A 78 0.54 7.89 -4.76
N TYR A 79 -0.35 6.93 -5.03
CA TYR A 79 -0.18 5.56 -4.55
C TYR A 79 1.04 4.87 -5.16
N ARG A 80 1.38 5.14 -6.42
CA ARG A 80 2.62 4.66 -7.04
C ARG A 80 3.85 5.17 -6.29
N ILE A 81 3.89 6.46 -5.94
CA ILE A 81 4.98 7.05 -5.17
C ILE A 81 5.11 6.39 -3.79
N GLY A 82 4.01 6.32 -3.03
CA GLY A 82 4.01 5.72 -1.69
C GLY A 82 4.35 4.23 -1.69
N THR A 83 3.81 3.47 -2.65
CA THR A 83 4.10 2.03 -2.78
C THR A 83 5.56 1.78 -3.12
N ASN A 84 6.15 2.55 -4.05
CA ASN A 84 7.56 2.42 -4.41
C ASN A 84 8.47 2.72 -3.21
N LEU A 85 8.15 3.74 -2.41
CA LEU A 85 8.88 4.02 -1.17
C LEU A 85 8.82 2.85 -0.18
N CYS A 86 7.67 2.21 -0.02
CA CYS A 86 7.53 1.02 0.82
C CYS A 86 8.37 -0.14 0.29
N ILE A 87 8.32 -0.41 -1.02
CA ILE A 87 9.10 -1.46 -1.67
C ILE A 87 10.60 -1.22 -1.48
N ASP A 88 11.08 0.01 -1.67
CA ASP A 88 12.48 0.37 -1.48
C ASP A 88 12.95 0.12 -0.04
N ARG A 89 12.10 0.43 0.97
CA ARG A 89 12.39 0.13 2.37
C ARG A 89 12.44 -1.36 2.65
N LEU A 90 11.50 -2.14 2.10
CA LEU A 90 11.50 -3.59 2.20
C LEU A 90 12.74 -4.23 1.55
N ARG A 91 13.17 -3.72 0.39
CA ARG A 91 14.42 -4.16 -0.28
C ARG A 91 15.65 -3.88 0.57
N LYS A 92 15.72 -2.73 1.24
CA LYS A 92 16.84 -2.40 2.15
C LYS A 92 16.90 -3.31 3.37
N ARG A 93 15.74 -3.71 3.91
CA ARG A 93 15.68 -4.66 5.05
C ARG A 93 16.12 -6.07 4.66
N LYS A 94 15.83 -6.49 3.41
CA LYS A 94 16.15 -7.82 2.88
C LYS A 94 16.70 -7.68 1.47
N PRO A 95 18.05 -7.83 1.27
CA PRO A 95 18.68 -7.69 -0.05
C PRO A 95 18.10 -8.61 -1.13
N ASN A 96 17.55 -9.77 -0.73
CA ASN A 96 16.89 -10.72 -1.65
C ASN A 96 15.42 -10.40 -1.93
N TYR A 97 14.91 -9.24 -1.49
CA TYR A 97 13.56 -8.81 -1.79
C TYR A 97 13.48 -8.32 -3.23
N SER A 98 13.02 -9.18 -4.13
CA SER A 98 12.68 -8.81 -5.50
C SER A 98 11.18 -9.03 -5.74
N LEU A 99 10.48 -8.00 -6.24
CA LEU A 99 9.12 -8.16 -6.74
C LEU A 99 9.08 -9.00 -8.02
N ASP A 100 10.21 -9.04 -8.76
CA ASP A 100 10.33 -9.70 -10.06
C ASP A 100 10.89 -11.12 -9.97
N ALA A 101 11.39 -11.53 -8.77
CA ALA A 101 11.87 -12.89 -8.59
C ALA A 101 10.73 -13.89 -8.79
N GLU A 102 10.79 -14.64 -9.87
CA GLU A 102 10.07 -15.91 -10.01
C GLU A 102 10.66 -16.86 -8.97
N MET A 103 10.06 -16.89 -7.78
CA MET A 103 10.40 -17.92 -6.82
C MET A 103 9.83 -19.24 -7.30
N ASN A 104 10.70 -20.24 -7.47
CA ASN A 104 10.30 -21.64 -7.43
C ASN A 104 9.44 -21.85 -6.19
N ASP A 105 8.25 -22.41 -6.39
CA ASP A 105 7.22 -22.66 -5.37
C ASP A 105 7.66 -23.64 -4.24
N GLN A 106 8.96 -23.93 -4.12
CA GLN A 106 9.52 -24.90 -3.17
C GLN A 106 10.40 -24.31 -2.07
N GLU A 107 10.71 -23.01 -2.07
CA GLU A 107 11.45 -22.47 -0.94
C GLU A 107 10.52 -22.14 0.21
N GLY A 108 10.75 -22.91 1.23
CA GLY A 108 10.06 -23.09 2.48
C GLY A 108 9.69 -21.83 3.22
N ILE A 109 8.65 -21.99 3.96
CA ILE A 109 8.13 -21.17 5.03
C ILE A 109 9.19 -21.03 6.15
N ASP A 110 10.40 -20.58 5.83
CA ASP A 110 11.43 -20.38 6.82
C ASP A 110 11.84 -18.92 6.91
N GLY A 111 11.52 -18.37 8.08
CA GLY A 111 12.25 -17.27 8.65
C GLY A 111 11.70 -15.86 8.49
N TYR A 112 10.39 -15.64 8.56
CA TYR A 112 9.91 -14.35 9.05
C TYR A 112 9.83 -14.39 10.57
N ALA A 113 10.95 -14.10 11.22
CA ALA A 113 10.93 -13.72 12.62
C ALA A 113 9.94 -12.54 12.74
N MET A 114 8.83 -12.78 13.41
CA MET A 114 7.95 -11.74 13.90
C MET A 114 8.81 -10.85 14.79
N ILE A 115 9.12 -9.64 14.32
CA ILE A 115 9.46 -8.57 15.23
C ILE A 115 8.10 -8.04 15.69
N PRO A 116 7.71 -8.22 16.95
CA PRO A 116 6.53 -7.58 17.49
C PRO A 116 6.81 -6.09 17.53
N SER A 117 6.19 -5.32 16.65
CA SER A 117 6.12 -3.87 16.87
C SER A 117 5.05 -3.65 17.94
N ASP A 118 5.52 -3.47 19.16
CA ASP A 118 4.72 -3.26 20.37
C ASP A 118 4.36 -1.77 20.52
N ASP A 119 3.67 -1.22 19.52
CA ASP A 119 3.11 0.14 19.58
C ASP A 119 1.59 0.13 19.53
N ARG A 120 0.97 -0.86 20.19
CA ARG A 120 -0.48 -0.92 20.31
C ARG A 120 -0.87 -0.32 21.66
N THR A 121 -1.67 0.76 21.63
CA THR A 121 -2.27 1.27 22.85
C THR A 121 -3.22 0.23 23.48
N PRO A 122 -3.28 0.11 24.80
CA PRO A 122 -4.11 -0.90 25.50
C PRO A 122 -5.59 -0.87 25.11
N GLU A 123 -6.11 0.27 24.70
CA GLU A 123 -7.53 0.45 24.33
C GLU A 123 -7.90 -0.18 22.99
N THR A 124 -6.95 -0.35 22.07
CA THR A 124 -7.20 -1.03 20.78
C THR A 124 -7.24 -2.56 20.93
N TYR A 125 -6.74 -3.09 22.08
CA TYR A 125 -6.67 -4.52 22.33
C TYR A 125 -8.02 -5.17 22.71
N LEU A 126 -8.96 -4.39 23.23
CA LEU A 126 -10.20 -4.93 23.81
C LEU A 126 -11.34 -5.17 22.79
N LEU A 127 -11.22 -4.74 21.55
CA LEU A 127 -12.31 -4.82 20.55
C LEU A 127 -12.01 -5.66 19.30
N VAL A 128 -10.81 -6.22 19.18
CA VAL A 128 -10.48 -7.06 18.01
C VAL A 128 -10.89 -8.50 18.33
N SER A 129 -11.96 -9.00 17.68
CA SER A 129 -12.35 -10.40 17.78
C SER A 129 -11.17 -11.32 17.39
N GLU A 130 -11.10 -12.53 17.97
CA GLU A 130 -10.08 -13.52 17.65
C GLU A 130 -9.98 -13.77 16.13
N THR A 131 -11.11 -13.74 15.43
CA THR A 131 -11.19 -13.86 13.97
C THR A 131 -10.47 -12.71 13.27
N GLN A 132 -10.63 -11.47 13.72
CA GLN A 132 -9.93 -10.30 13.14
C GLN A 132 -8.42 -10.40 13.38
N LYS A 133 -8.01 -10.88 14.55
CA LYS A 133 -6.60 -11.13 14.87
C LYS A 133 -6.02 -12.21 13.95
N MET A 134 -6.73 -13.33 13.75
CA MET A 134 -6.29 -14.40 12.84
C MET A 134 -6.14 -13.90 11.40
N VAL A 135 -7.11 -13.13 10.90
CA VAL A 135 -7.04 -12.54 9.56
C VAL A 135 -5.86 -11.57 9.43
N HIS A 136 -5.65 -10.74 10.45
CA HIS A 136 -4.53 -9.81 10.47
C HIS A 136 -3.18 -10.55 10.41
N GLU A 137 -2.98 -11.55 11.26
CA GLU A 137 -1.78 -12.38 11.27
C GLU A 137 -1.56 -13.13 9.95
N ALA A 138 -2.64 -13.59 9.32
CA ALA A 138 -2.56 -14.23 8.02
C ALA A 138 -2.08 -13.26 6.93
N ILE A 139 -2.60 -12.02 6.91
CA ILE A 139 -2.16 -10.97 5.98
C ILE A 139 -0.71 -10.60 6.23
N GLU A 140 -0.31 -10.46 7.50
CA GLU A 140 1.08 -10.14 7.87
C GLU A 140 2.07 -11.23 7.42
N SER A 141 1.65 -12.48 7.40
CA SER A 141 2.47 -13.60 6.94
C SER A 141 2.56 -13.76 5.43
N LEU A 142 1.82 -12.96 4.64
CA LEU A 142 1.91 -13.00 3.19
C LEU A 142 3.32 -12.63 2.71
N PRO A 143 3.88 -13.37 1.74
CA PRO A 143 5.06 -12.90 1.02
C PRO A 143 4.82 -11.51 0.45
N ALA A 144 5.81 -10.65 0.51
CA ALA A 144 5.66 -9.23 0.23
C ALA A 144 5.08 -8.93 -1.16
N LYS A 145 5.44 -9.71 -2.19
CA LYS A 145 4.89 -9.58 -3.55
C LYS A 145 3.37 -9.81 -3.62
N TYR A 146 2.83 -10.67 -2.76
CA TYR A 146 1.38 -10.90 -2.66
C TYR A 146 0.74 -9.89 -1.72
N LYS A 147 1.39 -9.57 -0.59
CA LYS A 147 0.91 -8.57 0.38
C LYS A 147 0.64 -7.23 -0.30
N THR A 148 1.58 -6.74 -1.11
CA THR A 148 1.43 -5.47 -1.84
C THR A 148 0.17 -5.44 -2.71
N VAL A 149 -0.02 -6.46 -3.57
CA VAL A 149 -1.20 -6.49 -4.46
C VAL A 149 -2.50 -6.69 -3.69
N MET A 150 -2.48 -7.44 -2.58
CA MET A 150 -3.65 -7.64 -1.71
C MET A 150 -4.05 -6.35 -0.99
N VAL A 151 -3.07 -5.59 -0.47
CA VAL A 151 -3.32 -4.28 0.15
C VAL A 151 -3.93 -3.30 -0.85
N LEU A 152 -3.35 -3.19 -2.05
CA LEU A 152 -3.87 -2.30 -3.10
C LEU A 152 -5.27 -2.73 -3.55
N ARG A 153 -5.51 -4.04 -3.72
CA ARG A 153 -6.79 -4.56 -4.19
C ARG A 153 -7.93 -4.44 -3.18
N TYR A 154 -7.68 -4.84 -1.92
CA TYR A 154 -8.74 -5.02 -0.92
C TYR A 154 -8.82 -3.93 0.14
N LEU A 155 -7.76 -3.17 0.36
CA LEU A 155 -7.78 -2.03 1.30
C LEU A 155 -7.86 -0.67 0.60
N LYS A 156 -7.54 -0.63 -0.70
CA LYS A 156 -7.62 0.60 -1.51
C LYS A 156 -8.62 0.48 -2.66
N ASP A 157 -9.32 -0.65 -2.77
CA ASP A 157 -10.34 -0.94 -3.77
C ASP A 157 -9.90 -0.68 -5.23
N MET A 158 -8.59 -0.81 -5.48
CA MET A 158 -8.04 -0.57 -6.81
C MET A 158 -8.44 -1.67 -7.79
N SER A 159 -8.74 -1.30 -9.02
CA SER A 159 -8.89 -2.22 -10.13
C SER A 159 -7.55 -2.90 -10.47
N LEU A 160 -7.60 -4.03 -11.18
CA LEU A 160 -6.37 -4.71 -11.61
C LEU A 160 -5.52 -3.84 -12.54
N GLN A 161 -6.17 -2.98 -13.34
CA GLN A 161 -5.48 -2.03 -14.20
C GLN A 161 -4.75 -0.95 -13.39
N GLU A 162 -5.43 -0.32 -12.41
CA GLU A 162 -4.80 0.67 -11.53
C GLU A 162 -3.63 0.08 -10.75
N ILE A 163 -3.74 -1.18 -10.28
CA ILE A 163 -2.61 -1.87 -9.62
C ILE A 163 -1.46 -2.12 -10.60
N SER A 164 -1.78 -2.48 -11.85
CA SER A 164 -0.80 -2.63 -12.94
C SER A 164 -0.04 -1.32 -13.15
N ASP A 165 -0.76 -0.20 -13.18
CA ASP A 165 -0.18 1.13 -13.36
C ASP A 165 0.65 1.56 -12.14
N VAL A 166 0.20 1.24 -10.91
CA VAL A 166 0.94 1.55 -9.67
C VAL A 166 2.25 0.77 -9.59
N LEU A 167 2.23 -0.52 -9.94
CA LEU A 167 3.38 -1.42 -9.76
C LEU A 167 4.26 -1.55 -11.01
N ASP A 168 3.86 -0.93 -12.13
CA ASP A 168 4.50 -1.06 -13.44
C ASP A 168 4.68 -2.53 -13.87
N MET A 169 3.58 -3.30 -13.79
CA MET A 169 3.55 -4.73 -14.07
C MET A 169 2.37 -5.10 -14.95
N PRO A 170 2.49 -6.12 -15.82
CA PRO A 170 1.37 -6.60 -16.62
C PRO A 170 0.17 -7.01 -15.77
N VAL A 171 -1.05 -6.71 -16.23
CA VAL A 171 -2.31 -7.06 -15.54
C VAL A 171 -2.41 -8.58 -15.31
N THR A 172 -1.88 -9.40 -16.22
CA THR A 172 -1.81 -10.85 -16.07
C THR A 172 -1.00 -11.28 -14.84
N THR A 173 0.13 -10.61 -14.60
CA THR A 173 0.96 -10.81 -13.40
C THR A 173 0.20 -10.41 -12.14
N ILE A 174 -0.51 -9.27 -12.17
CA ILE A 174 -1.33 -8.82 -11.04
C ILE A 174 -2.44 -9.84 -10.73
N LYS A 175 -3.17 -10.33 -11.76
CA LYS A 175 -4.18 -11.38 -11.61
C LYS A 175 -3.61 -12.62 -10.90
N THR A 176 -2.47 -13.10 -11.37
CA THR A 176 -1.80 -14.28 -10.79
C THR A 176 -1.40 -14.02 -9.33
N ARG A 177 -0.84 -12.86 -9.03
CA ARG A 177 -0.45 -12.49 -7.65
C ARG A 177 -1.65 -12.37 -6.71
N VAL A 178 -2.74 -11.78 -7.15
CA VAL A 178 -3.99 -11.72 -6.38
C VAL A 178 -4.55 -13.13 -6.13
N HIS A 179 -4.56 -13.99 -7.15
CA HIS A 179 -5.02 -15.37 -7.01
C HIS A 179 -4.16 -16.15 -6.00
N ARG A 180 -2.84 -16.12 -6.14
CA ARG A 180 -1.92 -16.80 -5.21
C ARG A 180 -1.98 -16.23 -3.80
N GLY A 181 -2.15 -14.90 -3.66
CA GLY A 181 -2.35 -14.27 -2.35
C GLY A 181 -3.61 -14.79 -1.64
N ARG A 182 -4.73 -14.91 -2.36
CA ARG A 182 -5.97 -15.51 -1.81
C ARG A 182 -5.79 -16.98 -1.43
N GLU A 183 -5.15 -17.76 -2.27
CA GLU A 183 -4.83 -19.17 -1.98
C GLU A 183 -3.99 -19.31 -0.72
N PHE A 184 -2.97 -18.45 -0.56
CA PHE A 184 -2.13 -18.45 0.63
C PHE A 184 -2.96 -18.13 1.89
N LEU A 185 -3.78 -17.09 1.86
CA LEU A 185 -4.66 -16.73 2.98
C LEU A 185 -5.63 -17.86 3.31
N ARG A 186 -6.27 -18.48 2.30
CA ARG A 186 -7.18 -19.60 2.50
C ARG A 186 -6.50 -20.75 3.23
N LYS A 187 -5.35 -21.22 2.74
CA LYS A 187 -4.58 -22.30 3.36
C LYS A 187 -4.13 -21.96 4.79
N LYS A 188 -3.80 -20.70 5.06
CA LYS A 188 -3.37 -20.26 6.38
C LYS A 188 -4.53 -20.22 7.38
N LEU A 189 -5.70 -19.78 6.95
CA LEU A 189 -6.89 -19.70 7.78
C LEU A 189 -7.50 -21.08 8.03
N GLU A 190 -7.58 -21.95 7.01
CA GLU A 190 -8.06 -23.33 7.17
C GLU A 190 -7.24 -24.17 8.18
N ARG A 191 -5.97 -23.86 8.38
CA ARG A 191 -5.12 -24.55 9.37
C ARG A 191 -5.32 -24.05 10.81
N LYS A 192 -6.03 -22.97 11.00
CA LYS A 192 -6.26 -22.35 12.33
C LYS A 192 -7.70 -22.56 12.84
N ILE A 193 -8.58 -23.09 11.97
CA ILE A 193 -9.94 -23.54 12.31
C ILE A 193 -9.91 -25.04 12.55
#